data_7ca974142a1ac07fb57d1d15489583af
#
_entry.id   7ca974142a1ac07fb57d1d15489583af
#
_cell.length_a   1.000
_cell.length_b   1.000
_cell.length_c   1.000
_cell.angle_alpha   90.00
_cell.angle_beta   90.00
_cell.angle_gamma   90.00
#
_symmetry.space_group_name_H-M   'P 1'
#
loop_
_entity.id
_entity.type
_entity.pdbx_description
1 polymer ?
#
loop_
_entity_poly.entity_id
_entity_poly.type
_entity_poly.pdbx_seq_one_letter_code
_entity_poly.pdbx_strand_id
1 'polypeptide(L)'
;LIGLVGSEMCIRDRSNPWPQWPRVLKTDYGQEEAIAVFGHDPRIYQTTVKEFLKDKNGNLCGLVTVKLESKKDEKTGRMMMAEVPGSEQKMDADLVLIAAGFLGTENYIANAFGVDLNARTNVATAEGAYATNVKNVFTAGDMHRGQSLVVWAIREGREAAREVDESLMGYSYLSVQ
;
A
#
# COMPACT_ATOMS: atom_id res chain seq x y z
N LEU A 1 -14.64 9.23 8.82
CA LEU A 1 -13.46 8.49 8.36
C LEU A 1 -13.90 7.56 7.25
N ILE A 2 -13.66 7.94 5.99
CA ILE A 2 -13.98 7.08 4.85
C ILE A 2 -12.74 6.21 4.64
N GLY A 3 -12.79 5.00 5.11
CA GLY A 3 -11.76 4.01 4.79
C GLY A 3 -12.06 3.44 3.41
N LEU A 4 -11.28 3.82 2.40
CA LEU A 4 -11.26 3.14 1.11
C LEU A 4 -10.61 1.75 1.31
N VAL A 5 -11.39 0.78 1.73
CA VAL A 5 -10.93 -0.61 1.76
C VAL A 5 -11.43 -1.27 0.48
N GLY A 6 -10.62 -1.15 -0.56
CA GLY A 6 -10.92 -1.70 -1.88
C GLY A 6 -10.62 -3.18 -2.03
N SER A 7 -10.95 -4.04 -1.06
CA SER A 7 -10.82 -5.47 -1.30
C SER A 7 -11.95 -6.25 -0.65
N GLU A 8 -12.45 -7.24 -1.36
CA GLU A 8 -13.39 -8.26 -0.88
C GLU A 8 -12.85 -9.06 0.33
N MET A 9 -11.61 -8.81 0.74
CA MET A 9 -10.96 -9.53 1.84
C MET A 9 -11.57 -9.26 3.22
N CYS A 10 -12.46 -8.27 3.33
CA CYS A 10 -13.14 -7.93 4.60
C CYS A 10 -14.50 -8.60 4.77
N ILE A 11 -15.00 -9.32 3.76
CA ILE A 11 -16.28 -10.03 3.82
C ILE A 11 -16.00 -11.50 4.11
N ARG A 12 -16.83 -12.10 4.96
CA ARG A 12 -16.76 -13.55 5.24
C ARG A 12 -16.95 -14.34 3.96
N ASP A 13 -15.85 -14.88 3.44
CA ASP A 13 -15.88 -15.69 2.23
C ASP A 13 -16.35 -17.11 2.54
N ARG A 14 -17.49 -17.50 1.96
CA ARG A 14 -18.02 -18.86 2.04
C ARG A 14 -17.16 -19.88 1.27
N SER A 15 -16.30 -19.39 0.38
CA SER A 15 -15.39 -20.21 -0.44
C SER A 15 -14.11 -20.62 0.28
N ASN A 16 -13.91 -20.19 1.53
CA ASN A 16 -12.72 -20.51 2.32
C ASN A 16 -13.00 -21.64 3.34
N PRO A 17 -12.87 -22.92 2.93
CA PRO A 17 -13.23 -24.06 3.76
C PRO A 17 -12.21 -24.29 4.88
N TRP A 18 -12.67 -24.84 6.00
CA TRP A 18 -11.78 -25.38 7.02
C TRP A 18 -10.80 -26.39 6.39
N PRO A 19 -9.49 -26.39 6.73
CA PRO A 19 -8.85 -25.74 7.88
C PRO A 19 -8.23 -24.36 7.61
N GLN A 20 -8.55 -23.71 6.51
CA GLN A 20 -8.04 -22.39 6.23
C GLN A 20 -8.58 -21.37 7.25
N TRP A 21 -7.73 -20.39 7.57
CA TRP A 21 -8.14 -19.32 8.49
C TRP A 21 -9.32 -18.54 7.91
N PRO A 22 -10.44 -18.41 8.64
CA PRO A 22 -11.62 -17.74 8.08
C PRO A 22 -11.35 -16.27 7.79
N ARG A 23 -11.74 -15.83 6.59
CA ARG A 23 -11.77 -14.43 6.23
C ARG A 23 -13.02 -13.80 6.81
N VAL A 24 -12.88 -13.02 7.85
CA VAL A 24 -14.01 -12.37 8.54
C VAL A 24 -13.76 -10.87 8.62
N LEU A 25 -14.84 -10.11 8.50
CA LEU A 25 -14.81 -8.69 8.81
C LEU A 25 -14.50 -8.56 10.31
N LYS A 26 -13.40 -7.88 10.62
CA LYS A 26 -13.04 -7.56 12.00
C LYS A 26 -13.34 -6.09 12.26
N THR A 27 -13.94 -5.81 13.40
CA THR A 27 -13.97 -4.47 13.97
C THR A 27 -12.78 -4.33 14.91
N ASP A 28 -12.15 -3.19 14.87
CA ASP A 28 -11.11 -2.77 15.81
C ASP A 28 -11.74 -1.79 16.81
N TYR A 29 -11.04 -1.51 17.92
CA TYR A 29 -11.52 -0.60 18.96
C TYR A 29 -11.95 0.77 18.40
N GLY A 30 -11.26 1.31 17.41
CA GLY A 30 -11.62 2.57 16.78
C GLY A 30 -12.94 2.53 16.00
N GLN A 31 -13.27 1.40 15.37
CA GLN A 31 -14.57 1.23 14.73
C GLN A 31 -15.69 0.98 15.76
N GLU A 32 -15.41 0.25 16.83
CA GLU A 32 -16.37 0.03 17.90
C GLU A 32 -16.74 1.35 18.61
N GLU A 33 -15.75 2.20 18.88
CA GLU A 33 -15.97 3.54 19.40
C GLU A 33 -16.79 4.41 18.43
N ALA A 34 -16.47 4.40 17.13
CA ALA A 34 -17.22 5.12 16.11
C ALA A 34 -18.68 4.64 16.02
N ILE A 35 -18.92 3.34 16.09
CA ILE A 35 -20.27 2.77 16.10
C ILE A 35 -21.01 3.21 17.36
N ALA A 36 -20.38 3.22 18.53
CA ALA A 36 -21.00 3.68 19.77
C ALA A 36 -21.39 5.15 19.74
N VAL A 37 -20.58 6.01 19.10
CA VAL A 37 -20.80 7.45 19.00
C VAL A 37 -21.82 7.80 17.92
N PHE A 38 -21.71 7.19 16.74
CA PHE A 38 -22.49 7.55 15.55
C PHE A 38 -23.67 6.60 15.26
N GLY A 39 -23.78 5.49 15.99
CA GLY A 39 -24.86 4.50 15.85
C GLY A 39 -24.71 3.56 14.64
N HIS A 40 -23.66 3.68 13.86
CA HIS A 40 -23.40 2.81 12.70
C HIS A 40 -21.89 2.75 12.38
N ASP A 41 -21.49 1.71 11.63
CA ASP A 41 -20.13 1.58 11.12
C ASP A 41 -19.87 2.67 10.06
N PRO A 42 -18.85 3.53 10.24
CA PRO A 42 -18.56 4.62 9.31
C PRO A 42 -17.88 4.16 8.02
N ARG A 43 -17.50 2.89 7.91
CA ARG A 43 -16.79 2.37 6.73
C ARG A 43 -17.74 2.20 5.55
N ILE A 44 -17.32 2.68 4.39
CA ILE A 44 -18.00 2.51 3.11
C ILE A 44 -17.09 1.71 2.20
N TYR A 45 -17.56 0.54 1.76
CA TYR A 45 -16.80 -0.40 0.94
C TYR A 45 -17.13 -0.25 -0.55
N GLN A 46 -16.24 -0.78 -1.39
CA GLN A 46 -16.42 -0.79 -2.85
C GLN A 46 -16.72 0.62 -3.41
N THR A 47 -16.00 1.61 -2.90
CA THR A 47 -16.24 3.01 -3.24
C THR A 47 -14.90 3.71 -3.42
N THR A 48 -14.81 4.57 -4.43
CA THR A 48 -13.65 5.44 -4.62
C THR A 48 -14.07 6.89 -4.73
N VAL A 49 -13.12 7.81 -4.51
CA VAL A 49 -13.34 9.24 -4.74
C VAL A 49 -13.10 9.52 -6.22
N LYS A 50 -14.08 10.13 -6.86
CA LYS A 50 -14.03 10.57 -8.26
C LYS A 50 -13.57 12.01 -8.39
N GLU A 51 -14.04 12.89 -7.49
CA GLU A 51 -13.77 14.32 -7.55
C GLU A 51 -13.79 14.94 -6.16
N PHE A 52 -12.94 15.95 -5.94
CA PHE A 52 -12.96 16.82 -4.77
C PHE A 52 -13.66 18.13 -5.10
N LEU A 53 -14.65 18.50 -4.29
CA LEU A 53 -15.44 19.70 -4.48
C LEU A 53 -14.83 20.86 -3.69
N LYS A 54 -14.82 22.04 -4.31
CA LYS A 54 -14.30 23.28 -3.72
C LYS A 54 -15.40 24.31 -3.59
N ASP A 55 -15.32 25.09 -2.53
CA ASP A 55 -16.16 26.27 -2.32
C ASP A 55 -15.69 27.45 -3.21
N LYS A 56 -16.38 28.61 -3.09
CA LYS A 56 -16.04 29.83 -3.84
C LYS A 56 -14.66 30.40 -3.48
N ASN A 57 -14.09 30.00 -2.34
CA ASN A 57 -12.78 30.45 -1.85
C ASN A 57 -11.66 29.45 -2.20
N GLY A 58 -12.02 28.32 -2.83
CA GLY A 58 -11.08 27.27 -3.20
C GLY A 58 -10.81 26.24 -2.07
N ASN A 59 -11.52 26.32 -0.94
CA ASN A 59 -11.42 25.35 0.14
C ASN A 59 -12.22 24.10 -0.19
N LEU A 60 -11.78 22.95 0.34
CA LEU A 60 -12.54 21.71 0.25
C LEU A 60 -13.90 21.88 0.94
N CYS A 61 -14.99 21.50 0.27
CA CYS A 61 -16.33 21.51 0.83
C CYS A 61 -17.08 20.18 0.64
N GLY A 62 -16.45 19.22 -0.02
CA GLY A 62 -17.04 17.90 -0.22
C GLY A 62 -16.28 17.07 -1.23
N LEU A 63 -16.83 15.91 -1.54
CA LEU A 63 -16.31 15.00 -2.55
C LEU A 63 -17.43 14.26 -3.26
N VAL A 64 -17.15 13.80 -4.47
CA VAL A 64 -18.01 12.88 -5.21
C VAL A 64 -17.39 11.50 -5.14
N THR A 65 -18.16 10.54 -4.65
CA THR A 65 -17.77 9.13 -4.63
C THR A 65 -18.50 8.36 -5.72
N VAL A 66 -17.95 7.25 -6.14
CA VAL A 66 -18.56 6.31 -7.09
C VAL A 66 -18.33 4.88 -6.59
N LYS A 67 -19.32 4.03 -6.78
CA LYS A 67 -19.19 2.60 -6.43
C LYS A 67 -18.29 1.89 -7.43
N LEU A 68 -17.57 0.90 -6.92
CA LEU A 68 -16.71 0.02 -7.70
C LEU A 68 -17.29 -1.40 -7.72
N GLU A 69 -17.19 -2.06 -8.85
CA GLU A 69 -17.46 -3.49 -8.99
C GLU A 69 -16.24 -4.21 -9.55
N SER A 70 -16.08 -5.46 -9.14
CA SER A 70 -14.98 -6.30 -9.62
C SER A 70 -15.38 -6.92 -10.96
N LYS A 71 -14.66 -6.58 -12.03
CA LYS A 71 -14.86 -7.14 -13.39
C LYS A 71 -13.60 -7.87 -13.82
N LYS A 72 -13.79 -9.02 -14.45
CA LYS A 72 -12.68 -9.75 -15.08
C LYS A 72 -12.39 -9.12 -16.44
N ASP A 73 -11.16 -8.67 -16.63
CA ASP A 73 -10.68 -8.21 -17.93
C ASP A 73 -10.59 -9.41 -18.87
N GLU A 74 -11.33 -9.38 -19.96
CA GLU A 74 -11.39 -10.45 -20.95
C GLU A 74 -10.05 -10.69 -21.67
N LYS A 75 -9.20 -9.68 -21.78
CA LYS A 75 -7.92 -9.77 -22.49
C LYS A 75 -6.80 -10.30 -21.60
N THR A 76 -6.74 -9.85 -20.35
CA THR A 76 -5.65 -10.20 -19.42
C THR A 76 -6.04 -11.28 -18.42
N GLY A 77 -7.35 -11.59 -18.29
CA GLY A 77 -7.90 -12.51 -17.30
C GLY A 77 -7.80 -11.99 -15.84
N ARG A 78 -7.30 -10.78 -15.63
CA ARG A 78 -7.13 -10.18 -14.31
C ARG A 78 -8.42 -9.55 -13.83
N MET A 79 -8.65 -9.63 -12.52
CA MET A 79 -9.74 -8.89 -11.88
C MET A 79 -9.35 -7.40 -11.80
N MET A 80 -10.21 -6.55 -12.32
CA MET A 80 -10.07 -5.08 -12.27
C MET A 80 -11.29 -4.48 -11.60
N MET A 81 -11.07 -3.40 -10.84
CA MET A 81 -12.17 -2.63 -10.27
C MET A 81 -12.66 -1.61 -11.31
N ALA A 82 -13.93 -1.68 -11.65
CA ALA A 82 -14.58 -0.76 -12.58
C ALA A 82 -15.62 0.10 -11.87
N GLU A 83 -15.72 1.36 -12.27
CA GLU A 83 -16.75 2.26 -11.75
C GLU A 83 -18.15 1.80 -12.22
N VAL A 84 -19.12 1.83 -11.30
CA VAL A 84 -20.53 1.58 -11.61
C VAL A 84 -21.18 2.87 -12.08
N PRO A 85 -21.56 2.98 -13.36
CA PRO A 85 -22.16 4.19 -13.89
C PRO A 85 -23.45 4.59 -13.15
N GLY A 86 -23.63 5.87 -12.85
CA GLY A 86 -24.81 6.37 -12.17
C GLY A 86 -24.86 6.10 -10.66
N SER A 87 -23.74 5.65 -10.07
CA SER A 87 -23.63 5.41 -8.63
C SER A 87 -22.95 6.57 -7.89
N GLU A 88 -22.76 7.69 -8.56
CA GLU A 88 -22.13 8.87 -7.99
C GLU A 88 -22.95 9.40 -6.81
N GLN A 89 -22.27 9.67 -5.71
CA GLN A 89 -22.84 10.28 -4.50
C GLN A 89 -22.00 11.45 -4.05
N LYS A 90 -22.66 12.56 -3.78
CA LYS A 90 -22.01 13.73 -3.18
C LYS A 90 -21.99 13.56 -1.66
N MET A 91 -20.85 13.83 -1.06
CA MET A 91 -20.65 13.84 0.39
C MET A 91 -20.02 15.17 0.80
N ASP A 92 -20.55 15.79 1.84
CA ASP A 92 -19.94 16.99 2.42
C ASP A 92 -18.72 16.58 3.25
N ALA A 93 -17.63 17.33 3.13
CA ALA A 93 -16.39 17.09 3.85
C ALA A 93 -15.57 18.36 3.96
N ASP A 94 -15.14 18.69 5.17
CA ASP A 94 -14.24 19.80 5.45
C ASP A 94 -12.76 19.38 5.43
N LEU A 95 -12.51 18.09 5.64
CA LEU A 95 -11.18 17.49 5.63
C LEU A 95 -11.22 16.08 5.03
N VAL A 96 -10.29 15.79 4.13
CA VAL A 96 -10.06 14.45 3.57
C VAL A 96 -8.64 14.02 3.83
N LEU A 97 -8.47 12.86 4.47
CA LEU A 97 -7.17 12.23 4.70
C LEU A 97 -7.00 11.05 3.74
N ILE A 98 -6.00 11.14 2.87
CA ILE A 98 -5.66 10.08 1.94
C ILE A 98 -4.74 9.08 2.67
N ALA A 99 -5.23 7.86 2.87
CA ALA A 99 -4.50 6.77 3.52
C ALA A 99 -4.39 5.57 2.58
N ALA A 100 -3.93 5.82 1.36
CA ALA A 100 -3.88 4.84 0.26
C ALA A 100 -2.55 4.07 0.17
N GLY A 101 -1.75 4.07 1.23
CA GLY A 101 -0.41 3.46 1.25
C GLY A 101 0.68 4.43 0.80
N PHE A 102 1.74 3.87 0.24
CA PHE A 102 2.96 4.61 -0.07
C PHE A 102 3.25 4.58 -1.57
N LEU A 103 3.93 5.61 -2.06
CA LEU A 103 4.30 5.74 -3.47
C LEU A 103 5.74 5.27 -3.78
N GLY A 104 6.40 4.65 -2.81
CA GLY A 104 7.79 4.21 -2.97
C GLY A 104 8.79 5.17 -2.31
N THR A 105 10.00 5.19 -2.83
CA THR A 105 11.11 6.00 -2.32
C THR A 105 10.96 7.48 -2.67
N GLU A 106 11.36 8.35 -1.77
CA GLU A 106 11.42 9.78 -2.06
C GLU A 106 12.51 10.09 -3.08
N ASN A 107 12.13 10.71 -4.21
CA ASN A 107 13.00 10.92 -5.36
C ASN A 107 14.26 11.73 -5.06
N TYR A 108 14.22 12.64 -4.08
CA TYR A 108 15.39 13.46 -3.78
C TYR A 108 16.56 12.63 -3.23
N ILE A 109 16.28 11.55 -2.48
CA ILE A 109 17.31 10.62 -1.98
C ILE A 109 17.90 9.81 -3.14
N ALA A 110 17.04 9.23 -3.98
CA ALA A 110 17.47 8.47 -5.15
C ALA A 110 18.34 9.32 -6.09
N ASN A 111 17.93 10.56 -6.35
CA ASN A 111 18.67 11.50 -7.17
C ASN A 111 20.01 11.91 -6.54
N ALA A 112 20.05 12.12 -5.22
CA ALA A 112 21.27 12.52 -4.53
C ALA A 112 22.36 11.43 -4.58
N PHE A 113 21.96 10.15 -4.53
CA PHE A 113 22.89 9.03 -4.66
C PHE A 113 23.07 8.53 -6.09
N GLY A 114 22.24 8.98 -7.05
CA GLY A 114 22.27 8.54 -8.44
C GLY A 114 21.87 7.07 -8.63
N VAL A 115 21.02 6.57 -7.75
CA VAL A 115 20.55 5.18 -7.81
C VAL A 115 19.34 5.03 -8.72
N ASP A 116 19.27 3.93 -9.45
CA ASP A 116 18.15 3.62 -10.31
C ASP A 116 16.93 3.16 -9.50
N LEU A 117 15.73 3.47 -10.00
CA LEU A 117 14.47 3.03 -9.44
C LEU A 117 13.80 1.99 -10.35
N ASN A 118 13.14 1.01 -9.73
CA ASN A 118 12.33 0.03 -10.45
C ASN A 118 10.93 0.58 -10.78
N ALA A 119 10.11 -0.22 -11.46
CA ALA A 119 8.74 0.17 -11.86
C ALA A 119 7.79 0.49 -10.68
N ARG A 120 8.16 0.11 -9.45
CA ARG A 120 7.43 0.43 -8.21
C ARG A 120 8.02 1.62 -7.47
N THR A 121 8.95 2.33 -8.08
CA THR A 121 9.67 3.47 -7.49
C THR A 121 10.51 3.13 -6.24
N ASN A 122 10.89 1.87 -6.08
CA ASN A 122 11.87 1.44 -5.09
C ASN A 122 13.26 1.38 -5.74
N VAL A 123 14.32 1.44 -4.93
CA VAL A 123 15.69 1.36 -5.45
C VAL A 123 15.91 0.01 -6.11
N ALA A 124 16.41 0.05 -7.36
CA ALA A 124 16.63 -1.14 -8.17
C ALA A 124 17.92 -1.86 -7.78
N THR A 125 17.85 -3.17 -7.68
CA THR A 125 18.98 -4.09 -7.50
C THR A 125 18.84 -5.28 -8.42
N ALA A 126 19.88 -6.08 -8.57
CA ALA A 126 19.74 -7.41 -9.14
C ALA A 126 18.92 -8.32 -8.22
N GLU A 127 18.35 -9.39 -8.77
CA GLU A 127 17.56 -10.35 -7.99
C GLU A 127 18.43 -10.99 -6.90
N GLY A 128 17.95 -10.90 -5.65
CA GLY A 128 18.66 -11.46 -4.48
C GLY A 128 19.90 -10.68 -4.04
N ALA A 129 20.15 -9.48 -4.59
CA ALA A 129 21.27 -8.62 -4.24
C ALA A 129 20.79 -7.31 -3.61
N TYR A 130 21.67 -6.66 -2.88
CA TYR A 130 21.45 -5.39 -2.21
C TYR A 130 22.31 -4.25 -2.76
N ALA A 131 23.31 -4.57 -3.58
CA ALA A 131 24.12 -3.59 -4.30
C ALA A 131 23.27 -2.86 -5.37
N THR A 132 23.42 -1.55 -5.45
CA THR A 132 22.76 -0.71 -6.45
C THR A 132 23.61 -0.60 -7.72
N ASN A 133 23.13 0.13 -8.72
CA ASN A 133 23.91 0.54 -9.89
C ASN A 133 25.12 1.42 -9.56
N VAL A 134 25.15 2.02 -8.36
CA VAL A 134 26.24 2.90 -7.91
C VAL A 134 27.20 2.11 -7.04
N LYS A 135 28.50 2.10 -7.39
CA LYS A 135 29.53 1.39 -6.64
C LYS A 135 29.56 1.80 -5.18
N ASN A 136 29.61 0.83 -4.27
CA ASN A 136 29.64 1.00 -2.80
C ASN A 136 28.35 1.60 -2.22
N VAL A 137 27.26 1.59 -2.97
CA VAL A 137 25.94 1.97 -2.48
C VAL A 137 25.04 0.75 -2.47
N PHE A 138 24.46 0.47 -1.31
CA PHE A 138 23.60 -0.67 -1.05
C PHE A 138 22.25 -0.16 -0.55
N THR A 139 21.20 -0.96 -0.72
CA THR A 139 19.84 -0.64 -0.27
C THR A 139 19.21 -1.85 0.43
N ALA A 140 18.37 -1.60 1.42
CA ALA A 140 17.64 -2.65 2.12
C ALA A 140 16.34 -2.11 2.72
N GLY A 141 15.45 -2.99 3.16
CA GLY A 141 14.20 -2.63 3.80
C GLY A 141 13.21 -1.94 2.87
N ASP A 142 12.52 -0.93 3.36
CA ASP A 142 11.43 -0.27 2.64
C ASP A 142 11.88 0.40 1.33
N MET A 143 13.11 0.92 1.27
CA MET A 143 13.65 1.49 0.03
C MET A 143 13.90 0.44 -1.05
N HIS A 144 14.20 -0.80 -0.67
CA HIS A 144 14.49 -1.90 -1.57
C HIS A 144 13.22 -2.66 -1.97
N ARG A 145 12.47 -3.16 -0.97
CA ARG A 145 11.32 -4.03 -1.23
C ARG A 145 9.97 -3.31 -1.29
N GLY A 146 9.90 -2.05 -0.87
CA GLY A 146 8.67 -1.33 -0.54
C GLY A 146 8.26 -1.55 0.91
N GLN A 147 7.36 -0.72 1.40
CA GLN A 147 6.92 -0.73 2.79
C GLN A 147 6.36 -2.09 3.19
N SER A 148 6.92 -2.64 4.26
CA SER A 148 6.60 -3.99 4.73
C SER A 148 6.78 -4.11 6.25
N LEU A 149 6.73 -5.34 6.75
CA LEU A 149 6.92 -5.60 8.17
C LEU A 149 8.37 -5.37 8.60
N VAL A 150 8.55 -4.90 9.84
CA VAL A 150 9.88 -4.65 10.44
C VAL A 150 10.79 -5.88 10.41
N VAL A 151 10.24 -7.10 10.50
CA VAL A 151 11.02 -8.35 10.41
C VAL A 151 11.72 -8.48 9.06
N TRP A 152 11.11 -8.01 7.98
CA TRP A 152 11.74 -7.98 6.66
C TRP A 152 12.84 -6.93 6.56
N ALA A 153 12.64 -5.76 7.15
CA ALA A 153 13.67 -4.72 7.20
C ALA A 153 14.91 -5.20 7.97
N ILE A 154 14.71 -5.89 9.10
CA ILE A 154 15.79 -6.50 9.89
C ILE A 154 16.54 -7.57 9.06
N ARG A 155 15.80 -8.47 8.41
CA ARG A 155 16.37 -9.52 7.59
C ARG A 155 17.20 -8.93 6.45
N GLU A 156 16.62 -8.06 5.65
CA GLU A 156 17.32 -7.44 4.53
C GLU A 156 18.53 -6.60 4.97
N GLY A 157 18.40 -5.90 6.10
CA GLY A 157 19.54 -5.17 6.68
C GLY A 157 20.72 -6.08 7.06
N ARG A 158 20.45 -7.28 7.57
CA ARG A 158 21.51 -8.29 7.87
C ARG A 158 22.10 -8.88 6.60
N GLU A 159 21.28 -9.20 5.61
CA GLU A 159 21.73 -9.72 4.32
C GLU A 159 22.56 -8.67 3.55
N ALA A 160 22.12 -7.41 3.54
CA ALA A 160 22.86 -6.30 2.96
C ALA A 160 24.20 -6.06 3.68
N ALA A 161 24.23 -6.14 5.02
CA ALA A 161 25.48 -6.02 5.78
C ALA A 161 26.49 -7.12 5.40
N ARG A 162 26.02 -8.33 5.17
CA ARG A 162 26.87 -9.42 4.66
C ARG A 162 27.42 -9.11 3.28
N GLU A 163 26.58 -8.63 2.36
CA GLU A 163 27.03 -8.29 1.00
C GLU A 163 28.04 -7.12 1.01
N VAL A 164 27.85 -6.13 1.89
CA VAL A 164 28.85 -5.09 2.12
C VAL A 164 30.18 -5.67 2.61
N ASP A 165 30.14 -6.56 3.61
CA ASP A 165 31.32 -7.20 4.15
C ASP A 165 32.05 -8.02 3.07
N GLU A 166 31.32 -8.81 2.29
CA GLU A 166 31.88 -9.56 1.14
C GLU A 166 32.50 -8.62 0.09
N SER A 167 31.88 -7.48 -0.18
CA SER A 167 32.40 -6.50 -1.15
C SER A 167 33.71 -5.83 -0.72
N LEU A 168 33.90 -5.67 0.61
CA LEU A 168 35.08 -5.02 1.18
C LEU A 168 36.21 -6.01 1.47
N MET A 169 35.88 -7.20 1.95
CA MET A 169 36.83 -8.19 2.44
C MET A 169 37.07 -9.34 1.46
N GLY A 170 36.20 -9.50 0.45
CA GLY A 170 36.20 -10.64 -0.47
C GLY A 170 35.56 -11.91 0.09
N TYR A 171 35.14 -11.90 1.33
CA TYR A 171 34.40 -12.97 2.02
C TYR A 171 33.65 -12.41 3.21
N SER A 172 32.70 -13.16 3.74
CA SER A 172 31.98 -12.76 4.98
C SER A 172 31.72 -13.96 5.89
N TYR A 173 31.89 -13.75 7.18
CA TYR A 173 31.48 -14.70 8.22
C TYR A 173 30.13 -14.35 8.85
N LEU A 174 29.47 -13.30 8.37
CA LEU A 174 28.15 -12.93 8.85
C LEU A 174 27.12 -13.98 8.42
N SER A 175 26.43 -14.57 9.39
CA SER A 175 25.39 -15.55 9.12
C SER A 175 24.13 -14.88 8.60
N VAL A 176 23.57 -15.43 7.52
CA VAL A 176 22.22 -15.12 7.05
C VAL A 176 21.28 -16.18 7.65
N GLN A 177 20.28 -15.74 8.39
CA GLN A 177 19.21 -16.60 8.94
C GLN A 177 17.88 -16.21 8.36
#